data_d568190d1fa22d589d2ff402b74472bb
#
_entry.id   d568190d1fa22d589d2ff402b74472bb
#
_cell.length_a   1.000
_cell.length_b   1.000
_cell.length_c   1.000
_cell.angle_alpha   90.00
_cell.angle_beta   90.00
_cell.angle_gamma   90.00
#
_symmetry.space_group_name_H-M   'P 1'
#
loop_
_entity.id
_entity.type
_entity.pdbx_description
1 polymer ?
#
loop_
_entity_poly.entity_id
_entity_poly.type
_entity_poly.pdbx_seq_one_letter_code
_entity_poly.pdbx_strand_id
1 'polypeptide(L)'
;KISDCKIHDVGQDGILFVSCGNYKTLSPSNIVVSNNDIYNFARLERSYKTGIDFGYRCVGATAANNHIHNGPHAGMIFYGVNNDIYGNEFDNLVTEFSDMDALYCNNSNYPWERGNKIHNNYFHDIGKSSMNGRHQINVRAIRTDNRGCGLNIYENLFYNIGDGGNGNGNNGIGAITAEGTRNRIFNNLFVDCNEAYFNTLQYKEIENADDGTLYPDTVINSSGVEVANTINGAKVADLKKQ
;
A
#
# COMPACT_ATOMS: atom_id res chain seq x y z
N LYS A 1 6.10 17.86 11.74
CA LYS A 1 7.18 16.89 11.66
C LYS A 1 7.17 16.01 12.91
N ILE A 2 7.32 14.70 12.73
CA ILE A 2 7.61 13.71 13.79
C ILE A 2 8.96 13.11 13.45
N SER A 3 9.95 13.31 14.30
CA SER A 3 11.28 12.81 14.01
C SER A 3 12.10 12.50 15.26
N ASP A 4 13.09 11.62 15.06
CA ASP A 4 14.10 11.29 16.06
C ASP A 4 13.48 10.69 17.34
N CYS A 5 12.35 9.97 17.19
CA CYS A 5 11.59 9.41 18.28
C CYS A 5 11.72 7.87 18.34
N LYS A 6 11.56 7.31 19.55
CA LYS A 6 11.25 5.90 19.74
C LYS A 6 9.78 5.77 20.08
N ILE A 7 9.05 5.00 19.26
CA ILE A 7 7.60 4.79 19.40
C ILE A 7 7.37 3.30 19.49
N HIS A 8 6.99 2.83 20.67
CA HIS A 8 6.87 1.39 20.86
C HIS A 8 5.84 1.01 21.93
N ASP A 9 5.48 -0.25 21.94
CA ASP A 9 4.55 -0.85 22.89
C ASP A 9 3.19 -0.16 22.91
N VAL A 10 2.74 0.31 21.74
CA VAL A 10 1.45 1.00 21.58
C VAL A 10 0.31 0.02 21.25
N GLY A 11 -0.89 0.35 21.69
CA GLY A 11 -2.06 -0.52 21.55
C GLY A 11 -2.61 -0.61 20.14
N GLN A 12 -2.45 0.45 19.35
CA GLN A 12 -2.94 0.58 17.97
C GLN A 12 -1.79 1.04 17.06
N ASP A 13 -2.05 2.04 16.19
CA ASP A 13 -1.04 2.58 15.30
C ASP A 13 0.07 3.31 16.07
N GLY A 14 1.30 3.22 15.58
CA GLY A 14 2.39 4.03 16.09
C GLY A 14 2.17 5.52 15.76
N ILE A 15 1.89 5.81 14.49
CA ILE A 15 1.60 7.15 13.98
C ILE A 15 0.44 7.05 12.96
N LEU A 16 -0.63 7.79 13.19
CA LEU A 16 -1.79 7.82 12.28
C LEU A 16 -2.10 9.25 11.83
N PHE A 17 -2.21 9.44 10.51
CA PHE A 17 -2.77 10.63 9.90
C PHE A 17 -4.04 10.26 9.13
N VAL A 18 -5.20 10.65 9.63
CA VAL A 18 -6.50 10.28 9.01
C VAL A 18 -6.70 10.96 7.65
N SER A 19 -6.25 12.21 7.52
CA SER A 19 -6.30 12.97 6.27
C SER A 19 -5.32 14.13 6.36
N CYS A 20 -4.57 14.41 5.31
CA CYS A 20 -3.57 15.46 5.34
C CYS A 20 -3.34 16.10 3.96
N GLY A 21 -3.16 17.42 3.96
CA GLY A 21 -3.12 18.22 2.73
C GLY A 21 -4.52 18.51 2.17
N ASN A 22 -4.58 19.00 0.95
CA ASN A 22 -5.83 19.28 0.28
C ASN A 22 -5.97 18.41 -0.96
N TYR A 23 -6.78 17.38 -0.86
CA TYR A 23 -6.95 16.40 -1.94
C TYR A 23 -7.64 16.97 -3.19
N LYS A 24 -8.47 18.00 -3.05
CA LYS A 24 -9.15 18.64 -4.20
C LYS A 24 -8.21 19.50 -5.04
N THR A 25 -7.29 20.20 -4.36
CA THR A 25 -6.33 21.10 -5.02
C THR A 25 -4.96 20.47 -5.19
N LEU A 26 -4.76 19.26 -4.65
CA LEU A 26 -3.48 18.55 -4.58
C LEU A 26 -2.38 19.35 -3.83
N SER A 27 -2.80 20.22 -2.92
CA SER A 27 -1.85 20.99 -2.11
C SER A 27 -1.23 20.09 -1.04
N PRO A 28 0.10 19.99 -0.96
CA PRO A 28 0.79 19.05 -0.09
C PRO A 28 0.57 19.39 1.39
N SER A 29 0.56 18.34 2.20
CA SER A 29 0.48 18.45 3.66
C SER A 29 1.76 18.98 4.30
N ASN A 30 2.90 18.76 3.64
CA ASN A 30 4.24 18.98 4.20
C ASN A 30 4.50 18.19 5.50
N ILE A 31 3.74 17.11 5.71
CA ILE A 31 4.00 16.18 6.81
C ILE A 31 5.28 15.43 6.53
N VAL A 32 6.13 15.33 7.56
CA VAL A 32 7.37 14.56 7.52
C VAL A 32 7.44 13.68 8.77
N VAL A 33 7.52 12.38 8.56
CA VAL A 33 7.82 11.37 9.57
C VAL A 33 9.20 10.81 9.25
N SER A 34 10.20 11.10 10.08
CA SER A 34 11.57 10.74 9.71
C SER A 34 12.45 10.35 10.89
N ASN A 35 13.37 9.41 10.62
CA ASN A 35 14.40 9.03 11.58
C ASN A 35 13.83 8.51 12.92
N ASN A 36 12.69 7.79 12.86
CA ASN A 36 12.08 7.20 14.03
C ASN A 36 12.36 5.69 14.08
N ASP A 37 12.39 5.17 15.31
CA ASP A 37 12.45 3.75 15.63
C ASP A 37 11.05 3.33 16.13
N ILE A 38 10.30 2.53 15.31
CA ILE A 38 8.86 2.25 15.54
C ILE A 38 8.66 0.74 15.59
N TYR A 39 8.29 0.22 16.75
CA TYR A 39 8.18 -1.22 16.95
C TYR A 39 7.16 -1.62 18.01
N ASN A 40 6.79 -2.91 18.02
CA ASN A 40 5.79 -3.45 18.96
C ASN A 40 4.49 -2.62 18.97
N PHE A 41 4.05 -2.18 17.82
CA PHE A 41 2.76 -1.49 17.66
C PHE A 41 1.62 -2.53 17.55
N ALA A 42 0.38 -2.06 17.51
CA ALA A 42 -0.83 -2.89 17.36
C ALA A 42 -0.98 -3.97 18.45
N ARG A 43 -0.62 -3.68 19.69
CA ARG A 43 -0.64 -4.68 20.77
C ARG A 43 -2.02 -5.09 21.24
N LEU A 44 -3.00 -4.21 21.10
CA LEU A 44 -4.39 -4.45 21.51
C LEU A 44 -5.30 -4.69 20.32
N GLU A 45 -5.20 -3.87 19.30
CA GLU A 45 -5.89 -4.04 18.02
C GLU A 45 -4.88 -4.47 16.98
N ARG A 46 -4.92 -5.77 16.62
CA ARG A 46 -3.85 -6.43 15.87
C ARG A 46 -3.94 -6.26 14.37
N SER A 47 -5.14 -6.06 13.84
CA SER A 47 -5.42 -6.04 12.40
C SER A 47 -5.58 -4.61 11.88
N TYR A 48 -5.00 -4.29 10.74
CA TYR A 48 -5.03 -2.98 10.11
C TYR A 48 -4.59 -1.82 11.01
N LYS A 49 -3.67 -2.14 11.95
CA LYS A 49 -2.93 -1.18 12.74
C LYS A 49 -1.45 -1.29 12.44
N THR A 50 -0.77 -0.18 12.28
CA THR A 50 0.55 -0.13 11.66
C THR A 50 1.53 0.74 12.43
N GLY A 51 2.81 0.64 12.07
CA GLY A 51 3.81 1.59 12.58
C GLY A 51 3.53 3.01 12.10
N ILE A 52 3.21 3.18 10.80
CA ILE A 52 2.83 4.47 10.20
C ILE A 52 1.62 4.27 9.30
N ASP A 53 0.57 5.07 9.49
CA ASP A 53 -0.58 5.13 8.60
C ASP A 53 -0.75 6.54 8.01
N PHE A 54 -0.56 6.63 6.70
CA PHE A 54 -0.97 7.80 5.91
C PHE A 54 -2.37 7.52 5.36
N GLY A 55 -3.37 7.78 6.19
CA GLY A 55 -4.77 7.47 5.92
C GLY A 55 -5.32 8.08 4.64
N TYR A 56 -6.58 7.87 4.43
CA TYR A 56 -7.27 8.30 3.21
C TYR A 56 -7.02 9.75 2.88
N ARG A 57 -6.72 10.04 1.59
CA ARG A 57 -6.56 11.39 1.06
C ARG A 57 -5.37 12.19 1.63
N CYS A 58 -4.31 11.52 2.02
CA CYS A 58 -3.05 12.21 2.29
C CYS A 58 -2.41 12.70 0.98
N VAL A 59 -1.94 13.93 0.99
CA VAL A 59 -1.30 14.57 -0.17
C VAL A 59 0.09 15.04 0.21
N GLY A 60 1.12 14.54 -0.50
CA GLY A 60 2.49 15.01 -0.35
C GLY A 60 3.04 14.82 1.08
N ALA A 61 2.76 13.68 1.69
CA ALA A 61 3.38 13.28 2.95
C ALA A 61 4.68 12.53 2.70
N THR A 62 5.62 12.63 3.62
CA THR A 62 6.93 11.97 3.55
C THR A 62 7.14 11.06 4.74
N ALA A 63 7.54 9.80 4.46
CA ALA A 63 8.09 8.87 5.44
C ALA A 63 9.54 8.54 5.05
N ALA A 64 10.51 8.94 5.85
CA ALA A 64 11.92 8.82 5.46
C ALA A 64 12.81 8.35 6.61
N ASN A 65 13.73 7.43 6.31
CA ASN A 65 14.76 6.97 7.25
C ASN A 65 14.19 6.46 8.59
N ASN A 66 13.02 5.85 8.58
CA ASN A 66 12.46 5.22 9.77
C ASN A 66 12.84 3.74 9.79
N HIS A 67 13.04 3.17 10.97
CA HIS A 67 13.10 1.75 11.19
C HIS A 67 11.76 1.28 11.75
N ILE A 68 11.04 0.43 11.01
CA ILE A 68 9.70 -0.04 11.35
C ILE A 68 9.73 -1.55 11.44
N HIS A 69 9.57 -2.07 12.65
CA HIS A 69 9.83 -3.49 12.88
C HIS A 69 9.00 -4.13 14.00
N ASN A 70 9.08 -5.46 14.08
CA ASN A 70 8.41 -6.25 15.12
C ASN A 70 6.91 -5.96 15.22
N GLY A 71 6.23 -5.99 14.07
CA GLY A 71 4.79 -5.73 13.97
C GLY A 71 3.97 -6.97 13.59
N PRO A 72 2.76 -7.13 14.14
CA PRO A 72 1.92 -8.29 13.84
C PRO A 72 1.32 -8.23 12.44
N HIS A 73 1.13 -7.05 11.91
CA HIS A 73 0.49 -6.72 10.65
C HIS A 73 1.41 -5.84 9.79
N ALA A 74 0.88 -5.01 8.90
CA ALA A 74 1.68 -4.13 8.06
C ALA A 74 2.54 -3.15 8.88
N GLY A 75 3.74 -2.87 8.42
CA GLY A 75 4.58 -1.82 8.99
C GLY A 75 4.06 -0.44 8.63
N MET A 76 3.61 -0.29 7.39
CA MET A 76 3.03 0.96 6.91
C MET A 76 1.85 0.72 5.97
N ILE A 77 0.82 1.53 6.13
CA ILE A 77 -0.28 1.67 5.16
C ILE A 77 -0.27 3.11 4.65
N PHE A 78 -0.52 3.32 3.37
CA PHE A 78 -0.64 4.65 2.81
C PHE A 78 -1.71 4.72 1.72
N TYR A 79 -2.29 5.90 1.59
CA TYR A 79 -3.27 6.23 0.57
C TYR A 79 -3.00 7.65 0.05
N GLY A 80 -3.68 8.02 -1.01
CA GLY A 80 -3.61 9.37 -1.53
C GLY A 80 -2.57 9.57 -2.62
N VAL A 81 -2.07 10.78 -2.78
CA VAL A 81 -1.27 11.19 -3.94
C VAL A 81 0.02 11.89 -3.55
N ASN A 82 1.04 11.73 -4.38
CA ASN A 82 2.32 12.43 -4.26
C ASN A 82 3.05 12.20 -2.92
N ASN A 83 2.80 11.08 -2.26
CA ASN A 83 3.54 10.71 -1.06
C ASN A 83 4.92 10.19 -1.44
N ASP A 84 5.89 10.41 -0.55
CA ASP A 84 7.28 10.01 -0.76
C ASP A 84 7.76 9.13 0.40
N ILE A 85 8.10 7.87 0.12
CA ILE A 85 8.47 6.85 1.10
C ILE A 85 9.86 6.35 0.75
N TYR A 86 10.87 6.78 1.50
CA TYR A 86 12.24 6.45 1.15
C TYR A 86 13.20 6.28 2.33
N GLY A 87 14.25 5.51 2.10
CA GLY A 87 15.31 5.30 3.09
C GLY A 87 14.85 4.55 4.35
N ASN A 88 13.64 3.99 4.35
CA ASN A 88 13.13 3.27 5.50
C ASN A 88 13.63 1.83 5.51
N GLU A 89 13.75 1.27 6.71
CA GLU A 89 14.00 -0.13 6.96
C GLU A 89 12.72 -0.78 7.50
N PHE A 90 12.34 -1.91 6.91
CA PHE A 90 11.16 -2.69 7.27
C PHE A 90 11.58 -4.13 7.54
N ASP A 91 11.43 -4.63 8.76
CA ASP A 91 11.76 -6.00 9.10
C ASP A 91 10.86 -6.63 10.14
N ASN A 92 10.85 -7.95 10.14
CA ASN A 92 10.06 -8.75 11.09
C ASN A 92 8.62 -8.24 11.25
N LEU A 93 7.97 -8.04 10.10
CA LEU A 93 6.60 -7.55 10.00
C LEU A 93 5.67 -8.66 9.49
N VAL A 94 4.37 -8.43 9.64
CA VAL A 94 3.31 -9.40 9.30
C VAL A 94 3.51 -10.71 10.05
N THR A 95 3.86 -10.63 11.33
CA THR A 95 4.26 -11.81 12.12
C THR A 95 3.08 -12.69 12.55
N GLU A 96 1.83 -12.18 12.48
CA GLU A 96 0.64 -12.88 12.96
C GLU A 96 -0.46 -13.06 11.91
N PHE A 97 -0.28 -12.56 10.69
CA PHE A 97 -1.29 -12.60 9.65
C PHE A 97 -0.76 -13.22 8.36
N SER A 98 -1.67 -13.82 7.60
CA SER A 98 -1.49 -14.15 6.20
C SER A 98 -2.21 -13.14 5.33
N ASP A 99 -1.90 -13.10 4.04
CA ASP A 99 -2.49 -12.18 3.06
C ASP A 99 -2.34 -10.70 3.45
N MET A 100 -1.11 -10.33 3.82
CA MET A 100 -0.74 -8.98 4.22
C MET A 100 0.69 -8.65 3.80
N ASP A 101 1.06 -7.39 3.89
CA ASP A 101 2.30 -6.86 3.32
C ASP A 101 2.97 -5.90 4.30
N ALA A 102 4.30 -5.79 4.23
CA ALA A 102 5.02 -4.84 5.10
C ALA A 102 4.67 -3.38 4.75
N LEU A 103 4.50 -3.09 3.47
CA LEU A 103 4.03 -1.81 2.96
C LEU A 103 2.81 -2.04 2.06
N TYR A 104 1.67 -1.56 2.49
CA TYR A 104 0.39 -1.80 1.85
C TYR A 104 -0.26 -0.52 1.32
N CYS A 105 -0.80 -0.60 0.13
CA CYS A 105 -1.58 0.45 -0.50
C CYS A 105 -2.83 -0.15 -1.15
N ASN A 106 -3.98 0.41 -0.85
CA ASN A 106 -5.25 -0.01 -1.43
C ASN A 106 -5.95 1.18 -2.09
N ASN A 107 -6.05 1.18 -3.39
CA ASN A 107 -6.62 2.28 -4.17
C ASN A 107 -7.92 1.91 -4.90
N SER A 108 -8.63 0.88 -4.42
CA SER A 108 -9.85 0.38 -5.07
C SER A 108 -10.91 1.45 -5.37
N ASN A 109 -10.94 2.49 -4.56
CA ASN A 109 -11.93 3.56 -4.67
C ASN A 109 -11.39 4.80 -5.43
N TYR A 110 -10.09 4.83 -5.70
CA TYR A 110 -9.42 6.03 -6.22
C TYR A 110 -8.35 5.70 -7.26
N PRO A 111 -8.73 5.18 -8.43
CA PRO A 111 -7.77 4.76 -9.47
C PRO A 111 -6.93 5.91 -10.04
N TRP A 112 -7.25 7.15 -9.72
CA TRP A 112 -6.45 8.33 -10.07
C TRP A 112 -5.41 8.72 -9.02
N GLU A 113 -5.34 8.01 -7.88
CA GLU A 113 -4.26 8.21 -6.92
C GLU A 113 -2.94 7.80 -7.56
N ARG A 114 -2.05 8.75 -7.72
CA ARG A 114 -0.78 8.58 -8.42
C ARG A 114 0.30 9.50 -7.87
N GLY A 115 1.50 9.34 -8.41
CA GLY A 115 2.64 10.16 -8.03
C GLY A 115 3.31 9.72 -6.72
N ASN A 116 2.82 8.65 -6.11
CA ASN A 116 3.45 8.07 -4.93
C ASN A 116 4.79 7.42 -5.35
N LYS A 117 5.81 7.61 -4.53
CA LYS A 117 7.14 7.04 -4.73
C LYS A 117 7.53 6.19 -3.54
N ILE A 118 8.10 5.03 -3.83
CA ILE A 118 8.65 4.10 -2.85
C ILE A 118 10.07 3.78 -3.32
N HIS A 119 11.08 4.32 -2.66
CA HIS A 119 12.44 4.19 -3.16
C HIS A 119 13.51 4.18 -2.06
N ASN A 120 14.64 3.58 -2.39
CA ASN A 120 15.78 3.50 -1.48
C ASN A 120 15.44 2.89 -0.10
N ASN A 121 14.40 2.04 -0.03
CA ASN A 121 14.04 1.36 1.21
C ASN A 121 14.72 -0.01 1.27
N TYR A 122 14.89 -0.51 2.49
CA TYR A 122 15.34 -1.86 2.77
C TYR A 122 14.22 -2.67 3.41
N PHE A 123 13.79 -3.71 2.73
CA PHE A 123 12.80 -4.68 3.22
C PHE A 123 13.50 -5.99 3.45
N HIS A 124 13.43 -6.54 4.67
CA HIS A 124 14.04 -7.83 4.95
C HIS A 124 13.32 -8.65 6.02
N ASP A 125 13.53 -9.95 5.96
CA ASP A 125 12.97 -10.89 6.92
C ASP A 125 11.45 -10.77 7.10
N ILE A 126 10.73 -10.55 5.99
CA ILE A 126 9.27 -10.45 5.95
C ILE A 126 8.66 -11.81 5.64
N GLY A 127 7.59 -12.19 6.37
CA GLY A 127 6.89 -13.46 6.17
C GLY A 127 7.65 -14.68 6.70
N LYS A 128 8.51 -14.50 7.67
CA LYS A 128 9.34 -15.57 8.26
C LYS A 128 8.73 -16.21 9.49
N SER A 129 7.69 -15.65 10.03
CA SER A 129 7.04 -16.18 11.22
C SER A 129 6.12 -17.35 10.89
N SER A 130 6.04 -18.33 11.77
CA SER A 130 5.04 -19.38 11.71
C SER A 130 4.02 -19.20 12.82
N MET A 131 2.74 -19.07 12.46
CA MET A 131 1.67 -19.13 13.44
C MET A 131 1.23 -20.56 13.69
N ASN A 132 1.25 -21.00 14.94
CA ASN A 132 0.78 -22.34 15.33
C ASN A 132 1.34 -23.50 14.48
N GLY A 133 2.62 -23.40 14.08
CA GLY A 133 3.27 -24.40 13.22
C GLY A 133 2.81 -24.38 11.77
N ARG A 134 2.08 -23.36 11.35
CA ARG A 134 1.72 -23.14 9.93
C ARG A 134 2.53 -21.97 9.40
N HIS A 135 3.08 -22.14 8.21
CA HIS A 135 3.72 -21.04 7.49
C HIS A 135 2.67 -19.99 7.08
N GLN A 136 3.04 -18.75 7.18
CA GLN A 136 2.24 -17.66 6.64
C GLN A 136 2.22 -17.76 5.11
N ILE A 137 1.06 -17.54 4.52
CA ILE A 137 0.87 -17.53 3.09
C ILE A 137 0.50 -16.13 2.60
N ASN A 138 0.90 -15.79 1.38
CA ASN A 138 0.58 -14.49 0.77
C ASN A 138 1.13 -13.29 1.55
N VAL A 139 2.35 -13.38 2.08
CA VAL A 139 3.03 -12.26 2.73
C VAL A 139 4.08 -11.68 1.78
N ARG A 140 4.08 -10.38 1.62
CA ARG A 140 4.91 -9.65 0.66
C ARG A 140 5.59 -8.46 1.33
N ALA A 141 6.61 -7.91 0.70
CA ALA A 141 7.18 -6.65 1.16
C ALA A 141 6.30 -5.45 0.74
N ILE A 142 5.88 -5.41 -0.52
CA ILE A 142 5.03 -4.33 -1.04
C ILE A 142 3.83 -4.92 -1.80
N ARG A 143 2.65 -4.40 -1.51
CA ARG A 143 1.45 -4.68 -2.32
C ARG A 143 0.71 -3.40 -2.67
N THR A 144 0.37 -3.28 -3.96
CA THR A 144 -0.61 -2.34 -4.44
C THR A 144 -1.89 -3.13 -4.72
N ASP A 145 -2.77 -3.15 -3.73
CA ASP A 145 -4.00 -3.93 -3.76
C ASP A 145 -5.12 -3.18 -4.49
N ASN A 146 -6.12 -3.93 -4.95
CA ASN A 146 -7.35 -3.37 -5.48
C ASN A 146 -7.14 -2.25 -6.51
N ARG A 147 -6.37 -2.55 -7.55
CA ARG A 147 -6.09 -1.63 -8.67
C ARG A 147 -5.20 -0.42 -8.30
N GLY A 148 -4.35 -0.55 -7.28
CA GLY A 148 -3.37 0.48 -6.96
C GLY A 148 -2.53 0.85 -8.18
N CYS A 149 -2.58 2.10 -8.61
CA CYS A 149 -1.98 2.53 -9.86
C CYS A 149 -1.08 3.76 -9.72
N GLY A 150 -0.22 3.96 -10.72
CA GLY A 150 0.61 5.15 -10.83
C GLY A 150 1.71 5.28 -9.78
N LEU A 151 2.14 4.16 -9.18
CA LEU A 151 3.24 4.14 -8.24
C LEU A 151 4.58 4.03 -8.95
N ASN A 152 5.60 4.64 -8.39
CA ASN A 152 6.99 4.47 -8.80
C ASN A 152 7.74 3.76 -7.67
N ILE A 153 8.18 2.52 -7.92
CA ILE A 153 8.88 1.66 -6.96
C ILE A 153 10.28 1.39 -7.51
N TYR A 154 11.29 1.99 -6.92
CA TYR A 154 12.64 1.93 -7.49
C TYR A 154 13.76 2.03 -6.45
N GLU A 155 14.91 1.47 -6.81
CA GLU A 155 16.12 1.52 -5.97
C GLU A 155 15.92 0.97 -4.55
N ASN A 156 14.98 0.02 -4.37
CA ASN A 156 14.80 -0.67 -3.10
C ASN A 156 15.61 -1.96 -3.07
N LEU A 157 15.99 -2.36 -1.86
CA LEU A 157 16.57 -3.67 -1.57
C LEU A 157 15.54 -4.55 -0.88
N PHE A 158 15.33 -5.74 -1.43
CA PHE A 158 14.49 -6.80 -0.86
C PHE A 158 15.37 -7.98 -0.55
N TYR A 159 15.42 -8.39 0.71
CA TYR A 159 16.23 -9.51 1.16
C TYR A 159 15.40 -10.46 2.02
N ASN A 160 15.47 -11.75 1.71
CA ASN A 160 14.84 -12.79 2.51
C ASN A 160 13.33 -12.57 2.72
N ILE A 161 12.60 -12.34 1.60
CA ILE A 161 11.15 -12.11 1.60
C ILE A 161 10.41 -13.41 1.33
N GLY A 162 9.37 -13.70 2.14
CA GLY A 162 8.61 -14.94 2.09
C GLY A 162 9.33 -16.08 2.81
N ASP A 163 8.63 -17.14 3.17
CA ASP A 163 9.16 -18.22 4.00
C ASP A 163 9.68 -19.44 3.21
N GLY A 164 9.71 -19.38 1.88
CA GLY A 164 10.01 -20.56 1.06
C GLY A 164 8.94 -21.64 1.17
N GLY A 165 7.82 -21.32 1.76
CA GLY A 165 6.76 -22.27 2.04
C GLY A 165 6.31 -23.02 0.80
N ASN A 166 6.17 -24.33 0.89
CA ASN A 166 5.53 -25.18 -0.10
C ASN A 166 4.04 -24.80 -0.20
N GLY A 167 3.77 -23.56 -0.57
CA GLY A 167 2.42 -23.11 -0.86
C GLY A 167 1.86 -23.95 -2.00
N ASN A 168 1.08 -24.94 -1.68
CA ASN A 168 0.17 -25.59 -2.63
C ASN A 168 -0.89 -24.58 -3.09
N GLY A 169 -0.49 -23.43 -3.52
CA GLY A 169 -1.45 -22.42 -3.91
C GLY A 169 -0.83 -21.34 -4.78
N ASN A 170 -1.24 -21.30 -5.92
CA ASN A 170 -1.26 -20.35 -7.00
C ASN A 170 -1.37 -18.85 -6.63
N ASN A 171 -0.86 -18.43 -5.49
CA ASN A 171 -1.03 -17.06 -5.05
C ASN A 171 0.33 -16.41 -5.01
N GLY A 172 0.67 -15.74 -6.09
CA GLY A 172 1.93 -15.06 -6.30
C GLY A 172 2.41 -14.31 -5.08
N ILE A 173 3.50 -14.78 -4.52
CA ILE A 173 4.14 -14.24 -3.33
C ILE A 173 5.43 -13.58 -3.79
N GLY A 174 5.30 -12.57 -4.64
CA GLY A 174 6.44 -11.75 -5.02
C GLY A 174 6.81 -10.80 -3.90
N ALA A 175 8.08 -10.44 -3.79
CA ALA A 175 8.48 -9.36 -2.90
C ALA A 175 7.66 -8.09 -3.19
N ILE A 176 7.33 -7.86 -4.46
CA ILE A 176 6.38 -6.84 -4.89
C ILE A 176 5.20 -7.51 -5.59
N THR A 177 3.98 -7.25 -5.14
CA THR A 177 2.76 -7.56 -5.88
C THR A 177 2.08 -6.26 -6.30
N ALA A 178 1.93 -6.04 -7.61
CA ALA A 178 1.26 -4.87 -8.14
C ALA A 178 -0.03 -5.27 -8.86
N GLU A 179 -1.13 -4.76 -8.34
CA GLU A 179 -2.46 -4.88 -8.95
C GLU A 179 -2.82 -3.51 -9.55
N GLY A 180 -3.18 -3.47 -10.80
CA GLY A 180 -3.53 -2.21 -11.44
C GLY A 180 -2.53 -1.76 -12.50
N THR A 181 -2.67 -0.53 -12.95
CA THR A 181 -1.99 -0.03 -14.14
C THR A 181 -1.03 1.13 -13.87
N ARG A 182 -0.13 1.39 -14.81
CA ARG A 182 0.82 2.51 -14.77
C ARG A 182 1.79 2.49 -13.59
N ASN A 183 1.95 1.35 -12.92
CA ASN A 183 2.99 1.16 -11.93
C ASN A 183 4.34 1.02 -12.64
N ARG A 184 5.35 1.70 -12.16
CA ARG A 184 6.71 1.63 -12.69
C ARG A 184 7.61 1.03 -11.63
N ILE A 185 8.20 -0.11 -11.95
CA ILE A 185 9.08 -0.88 -11.06
C ILE A 185 10.41 -1.02 -11.77
N PHE A 186 11.47 -0.42 -11.23
CA PHE A 186 12.77 -0.41 -11.87
C PHE A 186 13.92 -0.24 -10.87
N ASN A 187 15.12 -0.71 -11.25
CA ASN A 187 16.34 -0.59 -10.45
C ASN A 187 16.24 -1.15 -9.01
N ASN A 188 15.35 -2.10 -8.75
CA ASN A 188 15.29 -2.77 -7.45
C ASN A 188 16.23 -3.98 -7.43
N LEU A 189 16.75 -4.30 -6.25
CA LEU A 189 17.55 -5.49 -6.02
C LEU A 189 16.77 -6.49 -5.16
N PHE A 190 16.67 -7.73 -5.64
CA PHE A 190 15.99 -8.82 -4.96
C PHE A 190 16.98 -9.94 -4.66
N VAL A 191 17.11 -10.30 -3.40
CA VAL A 191 18.01 -11.34 -2.92
C VAL A 191 17.26 -12.26 -1.97
N ASP A 192 17.33 -13.56 -2.20
CA ASP A 192 16.66 -14.57 -1.35
C ASP A 192 15.15 -14.33 -1.18
N CYS A 193 14.48 -13.91 -2.24
CA CYS A 193 13.03 -13.75 -2.26
C CYS A 193 12.39 -14.97 -2.94
N ASN A 194 11.19 -15.37 -2.50
CA ASN A 194 10.45 -16.44 -3.16
C ASN A 194 10.18 -16.11 -4.62
N GLU A 195 9.67 -14.93 -4.87
CA GLU A 195 9.51 -14.31 -6.18
C GLU A 195 9.85 -12.84 -6.09
N ALA A 196 10.48 -12.29 -7.12
CA ALA A 196 10.82 -10.87 -7.14
C ALA A 196 9.57 -10.00 -7.36
N TYR A 197 8.76 -10.36 -8.33
CA TYR A 197 7.62 -9.56 -8.75
C TYR A 197 6.47 -10.44 -9.21
N PHE A 198 5.29 -10.12 -8.75
CA PHE A 198 4.06 -10.74 -9.19
C PHE A 198 3.04 -9.66 -9.61
N ASN A 199 2.43 -9.85 -10.77
CA ASN A 199 1.39 -8.96 -11.28
C ASN A 199 0.08 -9.72 -11.43
N THR A 200 -0.90 -9.34 -10.66
CA THR A 200 -2.29 -9.73 -10.90
C THR A 200 -2.98 -8.59 -11.62
N LEU A 201 -2.99 -8.64 -12.92
CA LEU A 201 -3.82 -7.73 -13.69
C LEU A 201 -5.29 -8.09 -13.46
N GLN A 202 -5.98 -7.32 -12.67
CA GLN A 202 -7.44 -7.42 -12.56
C GLN A 202 -8.10 -6.78 -13.80
N TYR A 203 -7.65 -7.18 -14.99
CA TYR A 203 -8.15 -6.66 -16.27
C TYR A 203 -9.65 -6.91 -16.46
N LYS A 204 -10.18 -8.02 -15.95
CA LYS A 204 -11.59 -8.36 -16.13
C LYS A 204 -12.55 -7.31 -15.58
N GLU A 205 -12.16 -6.61 -14.53
CA GLU A 205 -13.00 -5.55 -13.99
C GLU A 205 -12.85 -4.22 -14.73
N ILE A 206 -11.70 -4.01 -15.39
CA ILE A 206 -11.50 -2.87 -16.28
C ILE A 206 -12.20 -3.09 -17.62
N GLU A 207 -12.14 -4.32 -18.16
CA GLU A 207 -12.90 -4.70 -19.36
C GLU A 207 -14.41 -4.57 -19.12
N ASN A 208 -14.89 -4.98 -17.95
CA ASN A 208 -16.29 -4.78 -17.58
C ASN A 208 -16.64 -3.30 -17.30
N ALA A 209 -15.66 -2.49 -16.92
CA ALA A 209 -15.87 -1.04 -16.81
C ALA A 209 -15.91 -0.36 -18.18
N ASP A 210 -15.23 -0.89 -19.17
CA ASP A 210 -15.24 -0.39 -20.55
C ASP A 210 -16.58 -0.69 -21.26
N ASP A 211 -17.30 -1.73 -20.86
CA ASP A 211 -18.66 -2.01 -21.37
C ASP A 211 -19.75 -1.14 -20.70
N GLY A 212 -19.37 -0.28 -19.75
CA GLY A 212 -20.28 0.64 -19.09
C GLY A 212 -21.12 0.04 -17.97
N THR A 213 -20.96 -1.24 -17.63
CA THR A 213 -21.80 -1.90 -16.62
C THR A 213 -21.40 -1.54 -15.19
N LEU A 214 -20.10 -1.43 -14.90
CA LEU A 214 -19.61 -1.10 -13.56
C LEU A 214 -19.56 0.43 -13.30
N TYR A 215 -19.22 1.20 -14.32
CA TYR A 215 -19.14 2.65 -14.23
C TYR A 215 -19.86 3.27 -15.45
N PRO A 216 -21.18 3.24 -15.49
CA PRO A 216 -21.91 3.84 -16.57
C PRO A 216 -21.65 5.36 -16.62
N ASP A 217 -21.69 5.94 -17.81
CA ASP A 217 -21.48 7.37 -17.99
C ASP A 217 -22.62 8.21 -17.36
N THR A 218 -23.77 7.57 -17.20
CA THR A 218 -24.96 8.16 -16.57
C THR A 218 -25.54 7.22 -15.53
N VAL A 219 -26.24 7.77 -14.56
CA VAL A 219 -26.98 7.05 -13.52
C VAL A 219 -28.36 7.67 -13.33
N ILE A 220 -29.32 6.88 -12.85
CA ILE A 220 -30.63 7.39 -12.45
C ILE A 220 -30.53 7.93 -11.03
N ASN A 221 -30.81 9.20 -10.83
CA ASN A 221 -30.81 9.82 -9.51
C ASN A 221 -32.06 9.45 -8.69
N SER A 222 -32.13 9.87 -7.44
CA SER A 222 -33.26 9.61 -6.53
C SER A 222 -34.60 10.14 -7.01
N SER A 223 -34.61 11.04 -7.99
CA SER A 223 -35.83 11.60 -8.63
C SER A 223 -36.21 10.88 -9.92
N GLY A 224 -35.53 9.78 -10.27
CA GLY A 224 -35.77 9.02 -11.49
C GLY A 224 -35.24 9.69 -12.77
N VAL A 225 -34.38 10.69 -12.64
CA VAL A 225 -33.82 11.41 -13.80
C VAL A 225 -32.42 10.89 -14.10
N GLU A 226 -32.15 10.65 -15.37
CA GLU A 226 -30.80 10.29 -15.82
C GLU A 226 -29.88 11.50 -15.75
N VAL A 227 -28.77 11.32 -15.03
CA VAL A 227 -27.75 12.34 -14.80
C VAL A 227 -26.36 11.78 -15.08
N ALA A 228 -25.41 12.66 -15.39
CA ALA A 228 -24.02 12.24 -15.57
C ALA A 228 -23.50 11.58 -14.29
N ASN A 229 -22.95 10.38 -14.43
CA ASN A 229 -22.26 9.72 -13.33
C ASN A 229 -20.96 10.48 -13.04
N THR A 230 -20.74 10.81 -11.77
CA THR A 230 -19.56 11.55 -11.34
C THR A 230 -18.84 10.83 -10.21
N ILE A 231 -17.53 10.82 -10.28
CA ILE A 231 -16.66 10.32 -9.23
C ILE A 231 -15.82 11.50 -8.75
N ASN A 232 -15.99 11.88 -7.50
CA ASN A 232 -15.33 13.06 -6.89
C ASN A 232 -15.53 14.37 -7.71
N GLY A 233 -16.69 14.52 -8.34
CA GLY A 233 -17.02 15.71 -9.11
C GLY A 233 -16.57 15.69 -10.57
N ALA A 234 -15.77 14.71 -10.99
CA ALA A 234 -15.41 14.51 -12.40
C ALA A 234 -16.41 13.55 -13.08
N LYS A 235 -16.79 13.82 -14.31
CA LYS A 235 -17.68 12.93 -15.08
C LYS A 235 -16.93 11.65 -15.44
N VAL A 236 -17.58 10.49 -15.25
CA VAL A 236 -17.01 9.19 -15.60
C VAL A 236 -16.61 9.14 -17.08
N ALA A 237 -17.44 9.67 -17.96
CA ALA A 237 -17.13 9.75 -19.39
C ALA A 237 -15.83 10.51 -19.71
N ASP A 238 -15.44 11.48 -18.89
CA ASP A 238 -14.20 12.23 -19.07
C ASP A 238 -12.99 11.52 -18.47
N LEU A 239 -13.21 10.74 -17.41
CA LEU A 239 -12.17 9.92 -16.78
C LEU A 239 -11.76 8.73 -17.68
N LYS A 240 -12.70 8.17 -18.43
CA LYS A 240 -12.43 7.07 -19.39
C LYS A 240 -11.56 7.49 -20.58
N LYS A 241 -11.46 8.77 -20.89
CA LYS A 241 -10.66 9.31 -22.00
C LYS A 241 -9.19 9.55 -21.65
N GLN A 242 -8.82 9.42 -20.40
CA GLN A 242 -7.45 9.65 -19.89
C GLN A 242 -6.65 8.34 -19.85
#